data_ed30fbf62e752843d0bea14f334eb8c3
#
_entry.id   ed30fbf62e752843d0bea14f334eb8c3
#
_cell.length_a   1.000
_cell.length_b   1.000
_cell.length_c   1.000
_cell.angle_alpha   90.00
_cell.angle_beta   90.00
_cell.angle_gamma   90.00
#
_symmetry.space_group_name_H-M   'P 1'
#
loop_
_entity.id
_entity.type
_entity.pdbx_description
1 polymer ?
#
loop_
_entity_poly.entity_id
_entity_poly.type
_entity_poly.pdbx_seq_one_letter_code
_entity_poly.pdbx_strand_id
1 'polypeptide(L)'
;MRTFRGTVHYDGTAYAGFQVQANASTVQGALEDALAGVTGQTTRIVGAGRTDAGVHARGQVISFRSATPLATDVLQRALNALLPEDIVLLSLEEAPTDFHARYAARSRAYEYVVYNMLLPSPFWRCYSYHVSEPLDVACMGRALEPLLGEHDFAAFGTPMERTRTGTTVRGSTVRTLVAARCWAARPCVYFYLEANAFLRHMVRLIVGTVLRVGQGRLAPSAVRDILGTRRLAASGPAVPARGLYLVKVTY
;
A
#
# COMPACT_ATOMS: atom_id res chain seq x y z
N MET A 1 9.65 -28.94 -5.73
CA MET A 1 8.81 -27.75 -5.74
C MET A 1 9.63 -26.61 -5.16
N ARG A 2 9.82 -25.52 -5.91
CA ARG A 2 10.65 -24.36 -5.54
C ARG A 2 9.75 -23.25 -5.01
N THR A 3 10.26 -22.45 -4.05
CA THR A 3 9.59 -21.25 -3.57
C THR A 3 10.25 -20.04 -4.22
N PHE A 4 9.46 -19.14 -4.75
CA PHE A 4 9.91 -17.92 -5.41
C PHE A 4 9.46 -16.69 -4.62
N ARG A 5 10.33 -15.68 -4.64
CA ARG A 5 10.07 -14.32 -4.18
C ARG A 5 10.25 -13.37 -5.36
N GLY A 6 9.28 -12.49 -5.59
CA GLY A 6 9.36 -11.49 -6.67
C GLY A 6 8.97 -10.12 -6.17
N THR A 7 9.55 -9.08 -6.78
CA THR A 7 9.15 -7.67 -6.57
C THR A 7 8.35 -7.20 -7.77
N VAL A 8 7.18 -6.63 -7.52
CA VAL A 8 6.22 -6.21 -8.56
C VAL A 8 5.93 -4.72 -8.44
N HIS A 9 6.00 -4.03 -9.59
CA HIS A 9 5.43 -2.70 -9.78
C HIS A 9 4.09 -2.81 -10.50
N TYR A 10 3.14 -1.95 -10.14
CA TYR A 10 1.89 -1.85 -10.89
C TYR A 10 1.23 -0.47 -10.77
N ASP A 11 0.59 -0.06 -11.84
CA ASP A 11 -0.42 0.97 -11.87
C ASP A 11 -1.76 0.35 -11.47
N GLY A 12 -2.29 0.75 -10.31
CA GLY A 12 -3.53 0.18 -9.77
C GLY A 12 -4.81 0.76 -10.36
N THR A 13 -4.72 1.73 -11.29
CA THR A 13 -5.86 2.52 -11.79
C THR A 13 -6.99 1.64 -12.36
N ALA A 14 -6.62 0.59 -13.11
CA ALA A 14 -7.58 -0.31 -13.76
C ALA A 14 -8.03 -1.50 -12.89
N TYR A 15 -7.51 -1.62 -11.65
CA TYR A 15 -7.71 -2.81 -10.83
C TYR A 15 -8.60 -2.54 -9.61
N ALA A 16 -9.43 -3.53 -9.27
CA ALA A 16 -10.23 -3.56 -8.04
C ALA A 16 -9.38 -3.86 -6.78
N GLY A 17 -8.07 -3.61 -6.86
CA GLY A 17 -7.07 -3.84 -5.84
C GLY A 17 -6.17 -5.04 -6.14
N PHE A 18 -5.32 -5.37 -5.16
CA PHE A 18 -4.36 -6.46 -5.35
C PHE A 18 -5.02 -7.83 -5.34
N GLN A 19 -5.84 -8.14 -4.32
CA GLN A 19 -6.31 -9.49 -4.05
C GLN A 19 -7.43 -9.92 -4.99
N VAL A 20 -7.38 -11.16 -5.50
CA VAL A 20 -8.44 -11.80 -6.31
C VAL A 20 -9.81 -11.68 -5.64
N GLN A 21 -10.77 -11.24 -6.41
CA GLN A 21 -12.19 -11.09 -6.08
C GLN A 21 -13.04 -11.71 -7.19
N ALA A 22 -14.24 -12.17 -6.85
CA ALA A 22 -15.19 -12.60 -7.86
C ALA A 22 -15.60 -11.42 -8.75
N ASN A 23 -15.60 -11.62 -10.07
CA ASN A 23 -16.09 -10.67 -11.08
C ASN A 23 -15.35 -9.30 -11.11
N ALA A 24 -14.07 -9.26 -10.74
CA ALA A 24 -13.29 -8.04 -10.79
C ALA A 24 -11.86 -8.31 -11.27
N SER A 25 -11.32 -7.43 -12.12
CA SER A 25 -9.90 -7.44 -12.51
C SER A 25 -9.03 -7.05 -11.33
N THR A 26 -8.01 -7.86 -11.01
CA THR A 26 -7.11 -7.65 -9.87
C THR A 26 -5.68 -7.94 -10.26
N VAL A 27 -4.73 -7.28 -9.59
CA VAL A 27 -3.29 -7.48 -9.86
C VAL A 27 -2.87 -8.94 -9.60
N GLN A 28 -3.37 -9.55 -8.53
CA GLN A 28 -3.09 -10.95 -8.21
C GLN A 28 -3.64 -11.89 -9.27
N GLY A 29 -4.83 -11.63 -9.81
CA GLY A 29 -5.42 -12.43 -10.89
C GLY A 29 -4.54 -12.39 -12.13
N ALA A 30 -4.16 -11.20 -12.60
CA ALA A 30 -3.28 -11.04 -13.77
C ALA A 30 -1.93 -11.77 -13.59
N LEU A 31 -1.34 -11.71 -12.39
CA LEU A 31 -0.10 -12.42 -12.07
C LEU A 31 -0.31 -13.95 -12.06
N GLU A 32 -1.40 -14.44 -11.50
CA GLU A 32 -1.75 -15.88 -11.45
C GLU A 32 -2.04 -16.43 -12.88
N ASP A 33 -2.72 -15.66 -13.72
CA ASP A 33 -3.00 -16.00 -15.12
C ASP A 33 -1.71 -16.07 -15.96
N ALA A 34 -0.83 -15.08 -15.83
CA ALA A 34 0.47 -15.10 -16.49
C ALA A 34 1.32 -16.31 -16.03
N LEU A 35 1.33 -16.60 -14.72
CA LEU A 35 2.04 -17.76 -14.18
C LEU A 35 1.49 -19.08 -14.69
N ALA A 36 0.17 -19.21 -14.79
CA ALA A 36 -0.49 -20.39 -15.36
C ALA A 36 -0.16 -20.53 -16.85
N GLY A 37 -0.15 -19.44 -17.62
CA GLY A 37 0.22 -19.43 -19.04
C GLY A 37 1.66 -19.89 -19.29
N VAL A 38 2.60 -19.52 -18.41
CA VAL A 38 4.01 -19.95 -18.55
C VAL A 38 4.26 -21.36 -18.06
N THR A 39 3.61 -21.78 -16.96
CA THR A 39 3.92 -23.05 -16.30
C THR A 39 2.95 -24.18 -16.60
N GLY A 40 1.81 -23.87 -17.19
CA GLY A 40 0.69 -24.81 -17.39
C GLY A 40 -0.01 -25.22 -16.09
N GLN A 41 0.26 -24.56 -14.96
CA GLN A 41 -0.25 -24.93 -13.64
C GLN A 41 -0.87 -23.74 -12.93
N THR A 42 -2.08 -23.92 -12.42
CA THR A 42 -2.70 -22.93 -11.53
C THR A 42 -1.94 -22.84 -10.22
N THR A 43 -1.39 -21.68 -9.93
CA THR A 43 -0.56 -21.44 -8.75
C THR A 43 -1.02 -20.19 -8.01
N ARG A 44 -1.28 -20.32 -6.71
CA ARG A 44 -1.69 -19.21 -5.88
C ARG A 44 -0.51 -18.31 -5.51
N ILE A 45 -0.66 -17.00 -5.78
CA ILE A 45 0.32 -15.97 -5.43
C ILE A 45 -0.09 -15.30 -4.12
N VAL A 46 0.90 -15.05 -3.26
CA VAL A 46 0.71 -14.34 -1.98
C VAL A 46 1.43 -13.00 -2.06
N GLY A 47 0.71 -11.89 -1.85
CA GLY A 47 1.30 -10.56 -1.72
C GLY A 47 1.66 -10.21 -0.27
N ALA A 48 2.72 -9.42 -0.08
CA ALA A 48 3.16 -8.93 1.23
C ALA A 48 2.14 -7.99 1.90
N GLY A 49 1.42 -7.20 1.09
CA GLY A 49 0.36 -6.31 1.53
C GLY A 49 -0.78 -6.29 0.53
N ARG A 50 -2.02 -6.21 1.02
CA ARG A 50 -3.17 -5.93 0.17
C ARG A 50 -3.24 -4.44 -0.09
N THR A 51 -3.43 -4.05 -1.35
CA THR A 51 -3.74 -2.67 -1.72
C THR A 51 -5.20 -2.60 -2.15
N ASP A 52 -5.86 -1.48 -1.83
CA ASP A 52 -7.25 -1.22 -2.24
C ASP A 52 -7.34 -0.90 -3.73
N ALA A 53 -8.56 -0.85 -4.27
CA ALA A 53 -8.82 -0.42 -5.65
C ALA A 53 -8.19 0.95 -5.95
N GLY A 54 -7.50 1.08 -7.07
CA GLY A 54 -6.83 2.29 -7.50
C GLY A 54 -5.53 2.64 -6.76
N VAL A 55 -5.03 1.79 -5.86
CA VAL A 55 -3.73 1.96 -5.18
C VAL A 55 -2.63 1.33 -6.01
N HIS A 56 -1.53 2.04 -6.18
CA HIS A 56 -0.36 1.60 -6.94
C HIS A 56 0.68 0.89 -6.07
N ALA A 57 1.70 0.30 -6.70
CA ALA A 57 2.89 -0.17 -6.00
C ALA A 57 4.16 0.02 -6.81
N ARG A 58 5.23 0.40 -6.10
CA ARG A 58 6.62 0.42 -6.58
C ARG A 58 7.51 -0.56 -5.82
N GLY A 59 6.94 -1.42 -5.00
CA GLY A 59 7.68 -2.34 -4.15
C GLY A 59 6.80 -3.41 -3.51
N GLN A 60 5.74 -3.87 -4.21
CA GLN A 60 4.99 -5.03 -3.76
C GLN A 60 5.86 -6.27 -3.84
N VAL A 61 5.90 -7.06 -2.80
CA VAL A 61 6.58 -8.36 -2.82
C VAL A 61 5.55 -9.48 -2.87
N ILE A 62 5.80 -10.43 -3.76
CA ILE A 62 4.99 -11.64 -3.91
C ILE A 62 5.79 -12.88 -3.56
N SER A 63 5.11 -13.96 -3.18
CA SER A 63 5.68 -15.31 -3.13
C SER A 63 4.71 -16.34 -3.70
N PHE A 64 5.28 -17.37 -4.33
CA PHE A 64 4.55 -18.53 -4.84
C PHE A 64 5.43 -19.76 -4.87
N ARG A 65 4.81 -20.94 -5.04
CA ARG A 65 5.51 -22.22 -5.20
C ARG A 65 5.23 -22.78 -6.56
N SER A 66 6.26 -23.27 -7.27
CA SER A 66 6.11 -23.92 -8.55
C SER A 66 7.10 -25.08 -8.73
N ALA A 67 6.72 -26.07 -9.50
CA ALA A 67 7.58 -27.18 -9.91
C ALA A 67 8.26 -26.91 -11.27
N THR A 68 8.14 -25.68 -11.81
CA THR A 68 8.73 -25.32 -13.11
C THR A 68 10.24 -25.59 -13.12
N PRO A 69 10.77 -26.19 -14.21
CA PRO A 69 12.22 -26.36 -14.38
C PRO A 69 12.92 -25.11 -14.89
N LEU A 70 12.20 -24.06 -15.26
CA LEU A 70 12.75 -22.84 -15.83
C LEU A 70 13.70 -22.15 -14.85
N ALA A 71 14.81 -21.61 -15.35
CA ALA A 71 15.68 -20.71 -14.59
C ALA A 71 14.90 -19.44 -14.22
N THR A 72 15.27 -18.80 -13.11
CA THR A 72 14.53 -17.64 -12.56
C THR A 72 14.45 -16.48 -13.53
N ASP A 73 15.54 -16.17 -14.24
CA ASP A 73 15.61 -15.11 -15.23
C ASP A 73 14.73 -15.39 -16.46
N VAL A 74 14.68 -16.67 -16.90
CA VAL A 74 13.81 -17.13 -18.00
C VAL A 74 12.34 -17.02 -17.57
N LEU A 75 12.03 -17.49 -16.37
CA LEU A 75 10.68 -17.40 -15.81
C LEU A 75 10.23 -15.94 -15.66
N GLN A 76 11.09 -15.05 -15.17
CA GLN A 76 10.80 -13.62 -15.04
C GLN A 76 10.50 -12.98 -16.41
N ARG A 77 11.32 -13.24 -17.43
CA ARG A 77 11.09 -12.72 -18.79
C ARG A 77 9.80 -13.25 -19.40
N ALA A 78 9.53 -14.54 -19.23
CA ALA A 78 8.32 -15.16 -19.75
C ALA A 78 7.05 -14.59 -19.06
N LEU A 79 7.09 -14.37 -17.74
CA LEU A 79 5.99 -13.74 -17.03
C LEU A 79 5.77 -12.30 -17.51
N ASN A 80 6.83 -11.49 -17.65
CA ASN A 80 6.69 -10.11 -18.13
C ASN A 80 6.20 -10.04 -19.59
N ALA A 81 6.41 -11.08 -20.42
CA ALA A 81 5.88 -11.13 -21.78
C ALA A 81 4.36 -11.38 -21.82
N LEU A 82 3.77 -11.94 -20.77
CA LEU A 82 2.33 -12.23 -20.66
C LEU A 82 1.59 -11.23 -19.77
N LEU A 83 2.30 -10.51 -18.91
CA LEU A 83 1.70 -9.49 -18.04
C LEU A 83 1.21 -8.28 -18.86
N PRO A 84 0.10 -7.64 -18.47
CA PRO A 84 -0.31 -6.38 -19.07
C PRO A 84 0.72 -5.28 -18.75
N GLU A 85 0.77 -4.24 -19.59
CA GLU A 85 1.78 -3.16 -19.55
C GLU A 85 1.81 -2.39 -18.22
N ASP A 86 0.72 -2.43 -17.47
CA ASP A 86 0.57 -1.77 -16.17
C ASP A 86 1.04 -2.63 -14.98
N ILE A 87 1.57 -3.85 -15.22
CA ILE A 87 2.18 -4.74 -14.21
C ILE A 87 3.54 -5.21 -14.68
N VAL A 88 4.58 -5.00 -13.87
CA VAL A 88 5.95 -5.44 -14.17
C VAL A 88 6.53 -6.21 -12.99
N LEU A 89 7.02 -7.44 -13.25
CA LEU A 89 7.83 -8.21 -12.31
C LEU A 89 9.29 -7.78 -12.43
N LEU A 90 9.73 -6.90 -11.50
CA LEU A 90 11.08 -6.31 -11.55
C LEU A 90 12.19 -7.30 -11.21
N SER A 91 11.94 -8.18 -10.27
CA SER A 91 12.89 -9.21 -9.84
C SER A 91 12.15 -10.49 -9.51
N LEU A 92 12.83 -11.61 -9.74
CA LEU A 92 12.40 -12.93 -9.31
C LEU A 92 13.63 -13.69 -8.81
N GLU A 93 13.52 -14.31 -7.65
CA GLU A 93 14.60 -15.11 -7.04
C GLU A 93 14.00 -16.34 -6.35
N GLU A 94 14.81 -17.38 -6.18
CA GLU A 94 14.44 -18.47 -5.28
C GLU A 94 14.57 -18.02 -3.83
N ALA A 95 13.63 -18.45 -3.03
CA ALA A 95 13.58 -18.14 -1.60
C ALA A 95 13.52 -19.42 -0.77
N PRO A 96 13.84 -19.36 0.54
CA PRO A 96 13.66 -20.47 1.44
C PRO A 96 12.27 -21.10 1.34
N THR A 97 12.16 -22.41 1.51
CA THR A 97 10.92 -23.17 1.29
C THR A 97 9.75 -22.73 2.19
N ASP A 98 10.04 -22.12 3.34
CA ASP A 98 9.11 -21.58 4.31
C ASP A 98 8.82 -20.07 4.11
N PHE A 99 9.48 -19.42 3.15
CA PHE A 99 9.27 -18.00 2.89
C PHE A 99 7.82 -17.72 2.49
N HIS A 100 7.22 -16.74 3.19
CA HIS A 100 5.86 -16.28 2.95
C HIS A 100 5.83 -14.76 2.92
N ALA A 101 5.60 -14.16 1.74
CA ALA A 101 5.70 -12.72 1.52
C ALA A 101 4.94 -11.87 2.55
N ARG A 102 3.79 -12.32 3.05
CA ARG A 102 2.99 -11.58 4.02
C ARG A 102 3.47 -11.71 5.45
N TYR A 103 3.80 -12.94 5.89
CA TYR A 103 4.06 -13.22 7.31
C TYR A 103 5.51 -13.01 7.69
N ALA A 104 6.45 -13.16 6.75
CA ALA A 104 7.86 -12.88 6.98
C ALA A 104 8.18 -11.37 6.98
N ALA A 105 7.29 -10.53 6.45
CA ALA A 105 7.54 -9.09 6.34
C ALA A 105 7.50 -8.40 7.71
N ARG A 106 8.59 -7.67 8.04
CA ARG A 106 8.78 -6.88 9.26
C ARG A 106 8.12 -5.51 9.18
N SER A 107 8.27 -4.83 8.02
CA SER A 107 7.61 -3.54 7.80
C SER A 107 7.10 -3.40 6.36
N ARG A 108 6.19 -2.43 6.17
CA ARG A 108 5.71 -1.95 4.87
C ARG A 108 5.83 -0.44 4.89
N ALA A 109 6.25 0.14 3.77
CA ALA A 109 6.27 1.57 3.59
C ALA A 109 5.35 1.99 2.45
N TYR A 110 4.63 3.06 2.70
CA TYR A 110 3.75 3.69 1.72
C TYR A 110 4.18 5.13 1.48
N GLU A 111 4.07 5.55 0.24
CA GLU A 111 4.17 6.95 -0.17
C GLU A 111 2.78 7.42 -0.61
N TYR A 112 2.44 8.67 -0.25
CA TYR A 112 1.25 9.31 -0.77
C TYR A 112 1.64 10.61 -1.47
N VAL A 113 1.13 10.80 -2.70
CA VAL A 113 1.46 11.94 -3.55
C VAL A 113 0.28 12.89 -3.64
N VAL A 114 0.51 14.15 -3.26
CA VAL A 114 -0.42 15.26 -3.41
C VAL A 114 0.10 16.21 -4.48
N TYR A 115 -0.64 16.41 -5.55
CA TYR A 115 -0.36 17.45 -6.55
C TYR A 115 -0.88 18.79 -6.02
N ASN A 116 0.05 19.68 -5.60
CA ASN A 116 -0.30 20.93 -4.91
C ASN A 116 -0.04 22.14 -5.81
N MET A 117 -0.95 22.35 -6.74
CA MET A 117 -0.97 23.47 -7.67
C MET A 117 -2.37 24.02 -7.81
N LEU A 118 -2.50 25.30 -8.17
CA LEU A 118 -3.80 25.97 -8.30
C LEU A 118 -4.74 25.23 -9.28
N LEU A 119 -4.21 24.85 -10.45
CA LEU A 119 -4.97 24.14 -11.49
C LEU A 119 -4.62 22.64 -11.48
N PRO A 120 -5.61 21.76 -11.77
CA PRO A 120 -5.35 20.32 -11.90
C PRO A 120 -4.49 20.02 -13.13
N SER A 121 -3.82 18.87 -13.12
CA SER A 121 -3.03 18.38 -14.26
C SER A 121 -3.62 17.07 -14.78
N PRO A 122 -3.85 16.92 -16.10
CA PRO A 122 -4.29 15.67 -16.71
C PRO A 122 -3.23 14.56 -16.57
N PHE A 123 -1.93 14.90 -16.46
CA PHE A 123 -0.84 13.94 -16.30
C PHE A 123 -0.75 13.38 -14.88
N TRP A 124 -1.18 14.14 -13.87
CA TRP A 124 -1.17 13.72 -12.46
C TRP A 124 -2.49 13.14 -11.97
N ARG A 125 -3.55 13.20 -12.79
CA ARG A 125 -4.92 12.84 -12.37
C ARG A 125 -5.09 11.41 -11.84
N CYS A 126 -4.32 10.45 -12.36
CA CYS A 126 -4.36 9.04 -11.95
C CYS A 126 -3.33 8.70 -10.87
N TYR A 127 -2.33 9.57 -10.63
CA TYR A 127 -1.12 9.29 -9.86
C TYR A 127 -0.94 10.17 -8.64
N SER A 128 -1.91 11.06 -8.35
CA SER A 128 -1.88 11.96 -7.19
C SER A 128 -3.26 12.42 -6.77
N TYR A 129 -3.34 13.01 -5.60
CA TYR A 129 -4.50 13.76 -5.15
C TYR A 129 -4.27 15.26 -5.37
N HIS A 130 -5.11 15.89 -6.18
CA HIS A 130 -5.02 17.34 -6.42
C HIS A 130 -5.60 18.12 -5.22
N VAL A 131 -4.80 19.03 -4.69
CA VAL A 131 -5.17 20.01 -3.66
C VAL A 131 -4.73 21.38 -4.15
N SER A 132 -5.69 22.26 -4.46
CA SER A 132 -5.41 23.61 -5.01
C SER A 132 -4.99 24.63 -3.94
N GLU A 133 -5.39 24.40 -2.69
CA GLU A 133 -5.06 25.28 -1.57
C GLU A 133 -3.60 25.16 -1.19
N PRO A 134 -2.93 26.28 -0.80
CA PRO A 134 -1.57 26.22 -0.26
C PRO A 134 -1.50 25.32 0.97
N LEU A 135 -0.41 24.56 1.09
CA LEU A 135 -0.17 23.63 2.20
C LEU A 135 1.05 24.06 3.01
N ASP A 136 0.89 24.20 4.33
CA ASP A 136 2.01 24.37 5.27
C ASP A 136 2.65 23.01 5.57
N VAL A 137 3.71 22.69 4.82
CA VAL A 137 4.44 21.43 4.94
C VAL A 137 5.14 21.29 6.29
N ALA A 138 5.59 22.38 6.89
CA ALA A 138 6.23 22.35 8.19
C ALA A 138 5.23 22.00 9.30
N CYS A 139 4.02 22.58 9.26
CA CYS A 139 2.93 22.21 10.17
C CYS A 139 2.51 20.75 9.99
N MET A 140 2.43 20.27 8.74
CA MET A 140 2.13 18.87 8.44
C MET A 140 3.20 17.92 9.00
N GLY A 141 4.49 18.27 8.88
CA GLY A 141 5.59 17.50 9.46
C GLY A 141 5.46 17.35 10.99
N ARG A 142 5.22 18.46 11.69
CA ARG A 142 5.00 18.45 13.16
C ARG A 142 3.77 17.62 13.55
N ALA A 143 2.73 17.60 12.72
CA ALA A 143 1.51 16.84 12.98
C ALA A 143 1.72 15.33 12.87
N LEU A 144 2.74 14.87 12.14
CA LEU A 144 3.08 13.45 12.00
C LEU A 144 3.89 12.91 13.20
N GLU A 145 4.65 13.76 13.90
CA GLU A 145 5.54 13.35 15.01
C GLU A 145 4.83 12.53 16.10
N PRO A 146 3.63 12.91 16.58
CA PRO A 146 2.92 12.17 17.62
C PRO A 146 2.48 10.76 17.22
N LEU A 147 2.51 10.43 15.94
CA LEU A 147 2.13 9.12 15.42
C LEU A 147 3.27 8.10 15.44
N LEU A 148 4.52 8.55 15.66
CA LEU A 148 5.68 7.67 15.74
C LEU A 148 5.62 6.78 17.00
N GLY A 149 6.09 5.54 16.86
CA GLY A 149 6.06 4.56 17.94
C GLY A 149 4.85 3.64 17.90
N GLU A 150 4.62 2.95 19.00
CA GLU A 150 3.51 2.02 19.16
C GLU A 150 2.28 2.73 19.71
N HIS A 151 1.18 2.69 18.95
CA HIS A 151 -0.08 3.32 19.31
C HIS A 151 -1.28 2.47 18.88
N ASP A 152 -2.41 2.73 19.52
CA ASP A 152 -3.71 2.24 19.06
C ASP A 152 -4.28 3.16 17.98
N PHE A 153 -4.18 2.72 16.72
CA PHE A 153 -4.64 3.48 15.55
C PHE A 153 -6.13 3.30 15.21
N ALA A 154 -6.97 2.92 16.17
CA ALA A 154 -8.41 2.75 15.94
C ALA A 154 -9.09 4.03 15.39
N ALA A 155 -8.54 5.23 15.66
CA ALA A 155 -9.00 6.48 15.08
C ALA A 155 -8.66 6.62 13.59
N PHE A 156 -7.69 5.89 13.07
CA PHE A 156 -7.18 6.00 11.70
C PHE A 156 -7.41 4.76 10.84
N GLY A 157 -8.22 3.81 11.28
CA GLY A 157 -8.52 2.65 10.46
C GLY A 157 -9.32 1.59 11.17
N THR A 158 -9.82 0.64 10.37
CA THR A 158 -10.52 -0.52 10.89
C THR A 158 -9.60 -1.74 10.83
N PRO A 159 -9.60 -2.61 11.87
CA PRO A 159 -8.86 -3.84 11.81
C PRO A 159 -9.42 -4.75 10.73
N MET A 160 -8.55 -5.56 10.12
CA MET A 160 -8.99 -6.59 9.21
C MET A 160 -9.68 -7.69 10.03
N GLU A 161 -10.90 -8.02 9.65
CA GLU A 161 -11.62 -9.16 10.19
C GLU A 161 -10.97 -10.46 9.68
N ARG A 162 -10.83 -11.43 10.58
CA ARG A 162 -10.36 -12.78 10.27
C ARG A 162 -11.46 -13.76 10.64
N THR A 163 -11.97 -14.46 9.64
CA THR A 163 -12.86 -15.59 9.88
C THR A 163 -11.99 -16.84 10.09
N ARG A 164 -12.06 -17.41 11.26
CA ARG A 164 -11.44 -18.70 11.60
C ARG A 164 -12.53 -19.62 12.11
N THR A 165 -12.71 -20.77 11.46
CA THR A 165 -13.73 -21.77 11.84
C THR A 165 -15.14 -21.21 12.08
N GLY A 166 -15.61 -20.33 11.14
CA GLY A 166 -16.94 -19.74 11.20
C GLY A 166 -17.11 -18.56 12.19
N THR A 167 -16.09 -18.23 12.98
CA THR A 167 -16.11 -17.09 13.89
C THR A 167 -15.27 -15.95 13.36
N THR A 168 -15.85 -14.74 13.23
CA THR A 168 -15.13 -13.53 12.83
C THR A 168 -14.42 -12.93 14.05
N VAL A 169 -13.08 -12.94 14.03
CA VAL A 169 -12.26 -12.32 15.06
C VAL A 169 -11.75 -10.97 14.58
N ARG A 170 -12.00 -9.93 15.34
CA ARG A 170 -11.49 -8.58 15.10
C ARG A 170 -10.00 -8.53 15.45
N GLY A 171 -9.14 -8.13 14.49
CA GLY A 171 -7.71 -8.01 14.74
C GLY A 171 -7.38 -6.81 15.65
N SER A 172 -6.17 -6.79 16.23
CA SER A 172 -5.67 -5.64 17.00
C SER A 172 -5.60 -4.37 16.12
N THR A 173 -5.86 -3.21 16.72
CA THR A 173 -5.68 -1.89 16.15
C THR A 173 -4.33 -1.25 16.49
N VAL A 174 -3.55 -1.90 17.38
CA VAL A 174 -2.22 -1.44 17.76
C VAL A 174 -1.22 -1.69 16.63
N ARG A 175 -0.48 -0.63 16.27
CA ARG A 175 0.58 -0.66 15.25
C ARG A 175 1.80 0.13 15.72
N THR A 176 2.97 -0.21 15.19
CA THR A 176 4.20 0.54 15.43
C THR A 176 4.57 1.27 14.15
N LEU A 177 4.46 2.59 14.16
CA LEU A 177 4.88 3.46 13.07
C LEU A 177 6.36 3.82 13.27
N VAL A 178 7.22 3.33 12.39
CA VAL A 178 8.69 3.49 12.49
C VAL A 178 9.19 4.74 11.77
N ALA A 179 8.44 5.22 10.77
CA ALA A 179 8.73 6.47 10.09
C ALA A 179 7.44 7.15 9.61
N ALA A 180 7.41 8.47 9.74
CA ALA A 180 6.37 9.34 9.20
C ALA A 180 7.02 10.66 8.77
N ARG A 181 6.95 11.01 7.49
CA ARG A 181 7.60 12.19 6.92
C ARG A 181 6.69 12.86 5.92
N CYS A 182 6.86 14.19 5.80
CA CYS A 182 6.21 15.01 4.78
C CYS A 182 7.22 16.01 4.22
N TRP A 183 7.28 16.14 2.89
CA TRP A 183 8.16 17.11 2.24
C TRP A 183 7.54 17.60 0.93
N ALA A 184 7.96 18.77 0.48
CA ALA A 184 7.59 19.33 -0.82
C ALA A 184 8.71 19.10 -1.84
N ALA A 185 8.32 18.64 -3.03
CA ALA A 185 9.14 18.66 -4.24
C ALA A 185 8.20 19.04 -5.39
N ARG A 186 8.18 20.36 -5.72
CA ARG A 186 7.22 20.90 -6.71
C ARG A 186 7.19 20.08 -8.01
N PRO A 187 6.00 19.83 -8.54
CA PRO A 187 4.69 20.38 -8.17
C PRO A 187 3.96 19.60 -7.06
N CYS A 188 4.63 18.64 -6.38
CA CYS A 188 4.00 17.74 -5.44
C CYS A 188 4.45 17.94 -3.99
N VAL A 189 3.59 17.47 -3.08
CA VAL A 189 3.90 17.20 -1.67
C VAL A 189 3.79 15.70 -1.46
N TYR A 190 4.76 15.14 -0.78
CA TYR A 190 4.90 13.71 -0.53
C TYR A 190 4.75 13.41 0.96
N PHE A 191 4.11 12.30 1.25
CA PHE A 191 4.08 11.69 2.58
C PHE A 191 4.72 10.32 2.48
N TYR A 192 5.53 9.95 3.46
CA TYR A 192 6.09 8.61 3.61
C TYR A 192 5.76 8.09 4.99
N LEU A 193 5.13 6.92 5.06
CA LEU A 193 4.80 6.24 6.30
C LEU A 193 5.29 4.79 6.24
N GLU A 194 6.03 4.37 7.26
CA GLU A 194 6.50 2.99 7.43
C GLU A 194 6.05 2.44 8.77
N ALA A 195 5.45 1.24 8.78
CA ALA A 195 4.96 0.56 9.97
C ALA A 195 5.14 -0.96 9.87
N ASN A 196 5.09 -1.64 11.02
CA ASN A 196 5.05 -3.10 11.08
C ASN A 196 3.86 -3.67 10.31
N ALA A 197 2.71 -3.00 10.35
CA ALA A 197 1.51 -3.29 9.56
C ALA A 197 0.60 -2.05 9.53
N PHE A 198 -0.34 -2.03 8.60
CA PHE A 198 -1.36 -0.97 8.51
C PHE A 198 -2.77 -1.55 8.69
N LEU A 199 -3.65 -0.75 9.28
CA LEU A 199 -5.09 -0.99 9.28
C LEU A 199 -5.65 -0.65 7.89
N ARG A 200 -6.85 -1.11 7.62
CA ARG A 200 -7.56 -0.73 6.39
C ARG A 200 -7.75 0.81 6.36
N HIS A 201 -7.38 1.43 5.25
CA HIS A 201 -7.42 2.88 4.99
C HIS A 201 -6.50 3.74 5.88
N MET A 202 -5.66 3.16 6.75
CA MET A 202 -4.90 3.90 7.77
C MET A 202 -4.05 5.04 7.18
N VAL A 203 -3.24 4.77 6.15
CA VAL A 203 -2.41 5.81 5.51
C VAL A 203 -3.27 6.93 4.95
N ARG A 204 -4.37 6.60 4.27
CA ARG A 204 -5.26 7.57 3.63
C ARG A 204 -5.99 8.46 4.65
N LEU A 205 -6.35 7.92 5.81
CA LEU A 205 -6.98 8.67 6.91
C LEU A 205 -5.97 9.58 7.62
N ILE A 206 -4.75 9.10 7.85
CA ILE A 206 -3.66 9.91 8.41
C ILE A 206 -3.38 11.09 7.49
N VAL A 207 -3.13 10.83 6.19
CA VAL A 207 -2.85 11.89 5.21
C VAL A 207 -4.01 12.88 5.11
N GLY A 208 -5.26 12.41 5.07
CA GLY A 208 -6.44 13.28 5.03
C GLY A 208 -6.56 14.19 6.25
N THR A 209 -6.20 13.67 7.43
CA THR A 209 -6.19 14.46 8.67
C THR A 209 -5.06 15.50 8.66
N VAL A 210 -3.86 15.10 8.25
CA VAL A 210 -2.68 15.96 8.20
C VAL A 210 -2.82 17.04 7.12
N LEU A 211 -3.47 16.77 6.00
CA LEU A 211 -3.79 17.79 5.00
C LEU A 211 -4.65 18.92 5.58
N ARG A 212 -5.61 18.61 6.48
CA ARG A 212 -6.38 19.67 7.17
C ARG A 212 -5.51 20.54 8.07
N VAL A 213 -4.42 19.98 8.62
CA VAL A 213 -3.42 20.79 9.34
C VAL A 213 -2.67 21.69 8.36
N GLY A 214 -2.21 21.18 7.23
CA GLY A 214 -1.54 21.97 6.19
C GLY A 214 -2.39 23.09 5.61
N GLN A 215 -3.72 22.91 5.58
CA GLN A 215 -4.70 23.91 5.16
C GLN A 215 -5.08 24.91 6.29
N GLY A 216 -4.48 24.81 7.48
CA GLY A 216 -4.81 25.64 8.64
C GLY A 216 -6.18 25.34 9.28
N ARG A 217 -6.83 24.23 8.91
CA ARG A 217 -8.18 23.84 9.42
C ARG A 217 -8.11 23.05 10.73
N LEU A 218 -6.91 22.56 11.10
CA LEU A 218 -6.61 21.87 12.35
C LEU A 218 -5.26 22.33 12.90
N ALA A 219 -5.14 22.42 14.21
CA ALA A 219 -3.84 22.60 14.86
C ALA A 219 -2.99 21.31 14.73
N PRO A 220 -1.65 21.38 14.63
CA PRO A 220 -0.78 20.19 14.60
C PRO A 220 -0.99 19.25 15.81
N SER A 221 -1.26 19.81 17.00
CA SER A 221 -1.55 19.04 18.23
C SER A 221 -2.82 18.19 18.14
N ALA A 222 -3.79 18.60 17.33
CA ALA A 222 -5.07 17.89 17.18
C ALA A 222 -4.88 16.44 16.70
N VAL A 223 -3.81 16.12 15.97
CA VAL A 223 -3.53 14.75 15.52
C VAL A 223 -3.27 13.82 16.72
N ARG A 224 -2.56 14.29 17.75
CA ARG A 224 -2.37 13.56 19.00
C ARG A 224 -3.71 13.32 19.72
N ASP A 225 -4.55 14.34 19.78
CA ASP A 225 -5.85 14.26 20.44
C ASP A 225 -6.75 13.27 19.72
N ILE A 226 -6.79 13.32 18.37
CA ILE A 226 -7.54 12.38 17.54
C ILE A 226 -7.06 10.94 17.79
N LEU A 227 -5.75 10.69 17.81
CA LEU A 227 -5.18 9.37 18.12
C LEU A 227 -5.67 8.86 19.47
N GLY A 228 -5.68 9.71 20.50
CA GLY A 228 -6.16 9.41 21.85
C GLY A 228 -7.65 9.06 21.94
N THR A 229 -8.48 9.56 21.01
CA THR A 229 -9.93 9.28 21.02
C THR A 229 -10.27 7.85 20.69
N ARG A 230 -9.43 7.15 19.90
CA ARG A 230 -9.70 5.82 19.32
C ARG A 230 -11.00 5.74 18.49
N ARG A 231 -11.55 6.87 18.09
CA ARG A 231 -12.80 6.98 17.33
C ARG A 231 -12.51 7.32 15.87
N LEU A 232 -12.87 6.43 14.95
CA LEU A 232 -12.67 6.63 13.51
C LEU A 232 -13.31 7.92 12.99
N ALA A 233 -14.45 8.30 13.51
CA ALA A 233 -15.15 9.53 13.14
C ALA A 233 -14.40 10.82 13.52
N ALA A 234 -13.36 10.76 14.38
CA ALA A 234 -12.56 11.91 14.75
C ALA A 234 -11.49 12.25 13.69
N SER A 235 -11.07 11.28 12.88
CA SER A 235 -10.11 11.50 11.80
C SER A 235 -10.71 12.33 10.65
N GLY A 236 -9.84 12.87 9.80
CA GLY A 236 -10.23 13.46 8.53
C GLY A 236 -10.75 12.41 7.53
N PRO A 237 -11.28 12.84 6.38
CA PRO A 237 -11.74 11.91 5.35
C PRO A 237 -10.56 11.13 4.76
N ALA A 238 -10.81 9.89 4.35
CA ALA A 238 -9.82 9.11 3.63
C ALA A 238 -9.57 9.75 2.26
N VAL A 239 -8.32 10.16 1.99
CA VAL A 239 -7.92 10.71 0.70
C VAL A 239 -8.02 9.66 -0.43
N PRO A 240 -8.15 10.07 -1.71
CA PRO A 240 -8.30 9.15 -2.85
C PRO A 240 -7.18 8.10 -2.93
N ALA A 241 -7.53 6.89 -3.40
CA ALA A 241 -6.57 5.78 -3.52
C ALA A 241 -5.43 6.07 -4.52
N ARG A 242 -5.73 6.77 -5.61
CA ARG A 242 -4.82 7.09 -6.71
C ARG A 242 -3.54 7.87 -6.34
N GLY A 243 -3.45 8.43 -5.15
CA GLY A 243 -2.23 9.05 -4.65
C GLY A 243 -1.36 8.10 -3.82
N LEU A 244 -1.82 6.87 -3.53
CA LEU A 244 -1.17 5.94 -2.62
C LEU A 244 -0.34 4.89 -3.37
N TYR A 245 0.89 4.67 -2.90
CA TYR A 245 1.84 3.70 -3.43
C TYR A 245 2.42 2.83 -2.31
N LEU A 246 2.38 1.52 -2.45
CA LEU A 246 3.21 0.62 -1.66
C LEU A 246 4.63 0.67 -2.25
N VAL A 247 5.59 1.27 -1.51
CA VAL A 247 6.93 1.54 -2.06
C VAL A 247 8.00 0.58 -1.57
N LYS A 248 7.81 -0.07 -0.41
CA LYS A 248 8.82 -0.96 0.15
C LYS A 248 8.19 -1.99 1.09
N VAL A 249 8.74 -3.19 1.07
CA VAL A 249 8.50 -4.23 2.08
C VAL A 249 9.86 -4.70 2.61
N THR A 250 10.03 -4.73 3.93
CA THR A 250 11.27 -5.15 4.60
C THR A 250 11.06 -6.53 5.26
N TYR A 251 12.06 -7.41 5.13
CA TYR A 251 12.08 -8.77 5.67
C TYR A 251 13.16 -8.95 6.72
#